data_c08cc571ae1289e18f00a1956734c60e
#
_entry.id   c08cc571ae1289e18f00a1956734c60e
#
_cell.length_a   1.000
_cell.length_b   1.000
_cell.length_c   1.000
_cell.angle_alpha   90.00
_cell.angle_beta   90.00
_cell.angle_gamma   90.00
#
_symmetry.space_group_name_H-M   'P 1'
#
loop_
_entity.id
_entity.type
_entity.pdbx_description
1 polymer ?
#
loop_
_entity_poly.entity_id
_entity_poly.type
_entity_poly.pdbx_seq_one_letter_code
_entity_poly.pdbx_strand_id
1 'polypeptide(L)'
;PKRAFDKAIANSKKVAMSLSDLFCVERHRLNFLELVKNRLDIIFANEQEILSLINAKTFDEAISFSKEIKKNVIITRGEKGAISINQNEISEIKAKSDLKIKDLTGAGDLFAAGYLHGVINNFDVKDCLIKGTELSSKIIQKIGARI
;
A
#
# COMPACT_ATOMS: atom_id res chain seq x y z
N PRO A 1 8.39 13.15 -13.06
CA PRO A 1 8.39 12.21 -11.95
C PRO A 1 9.81 11.87 -11.47
N LYS A 2 10.73 11.45 -12.35
CA LYS A 2 12.09 10.99 -12.02
C LYS A 2 12.85 11.98 -11.12
N ARG A 3 12.82 13.27 -11.45
CA ARG A 3 13.52 14.33 -10.71
C ARG A 3 12.98 14.56 -9.28
N ALA A 4 11.69 14.29 -9.05
CA ALA A 4 11.11 14.40 -7.71
C ALA A 4 11.55 13.21 -6.83
N PHE A 5 11.59 12.00 -7.37
CA PHE A 5 12.11 10.82 -6.68
C PHE A 5 13.59 10.94 -6.36
N ASP A 6 14.40 11.45 -7.28
CA ASP A 6 15.84 11.66 -7.04
C ASP A 6 16.07 12.62 -5.87
N LYS A 7 15.28 13.69 -5.77
CA LYS A 7 15.33 14.62 -4.65
C LYS A 7 14.84 13.99 -3.33
N ALA A 8 13.75 13.22 -3.37
CA ALA A 8 13.23 12.53 -2.20
C ALA A 8 14.26 11.54 -1.64
N ILE A 9 14.86 10.73 -2.49
CA ILE A 9 15.89 9.75 -2.11
C ILE A 9 17.12 10.43 -1.51
N ALA A 10 17.57 11.56 -2.08
CA ALA A 10 18.74 12.27 -1.60
C ALA A 10 18.54 12.95 -0.23
N ASN A 11 17.29 13.26 0.15
CA ASN A 11 16.97 14.09 1.31
C ASN A 11 16.11 13.39 2.38
N SER A 12 15.80 12.11 2.21
CA SER A 12 14.97 11.36 3.16
C SER A 12 15.63 10.07 3.62
N LYS A 13 15.25 9.61 4.83
CA LYS A 13 15.70 8.32 5.36
C LYS A 13 14.97 7.15 4.72
N LYS A 14 13.71 7.34 4.33
CA LYS A 14 12.85 6.34 3.68
C LYS A 14 11.97 6.99 2.65
N VAL A 15 11.70 6.29 1.57
CA VAL A 15 10.79 6.72 0.50
C VAL A 15 9.62 5.75 0.42
N ALA A 16 8.41 6.31 0.59
CA ALA A 16 7.16 5.57 0.46
C ALA A 16 6.41 6.00 -0.80
N MET A 17 5.72 5.07 -1.46
CA MET A 17 4.86 5.35 -2.60
C MET A 17 3.63 4.45 -2.59
N SER A 18 2.48 5.01 -2.97
CA SER A 18 1.30 4.24 -3.38
C SER A 18 1.32 4.03 -4.90
N LEU A 19 0.94 2.84 -5.36
CA LEU A 19 0.72 2.57 -6.78
C LEU A 19 -0.49 3.33 -7.32
N SER A 20 -1.41 3.70 -6.44
CA SER A 20 -2.52 4.65 -6.58
C SER A 20 -3.64 4.25 -7.53
N ASP A 21 -3.33 3.69 -8.70
CA ASP A 21 -4.32 3.46 -9.75
C ASP A 21 -3.87 2.36 -10.70
N LEU A 22 -4.75 1.41 -10.96
CA LEU A 22 -4.49 0.27 -11.85
C LEU A 22 -4.11 0.72 -13.27
N PHE A 23 -4.80 1.74 -13.80
CA PHE A 23 -4.52 2.26 -15.14
C PHE A 23 -3.11 2.86 -15.25
N CYS A 24 -2.66 3.58 -14.21
CA CYS A 24 -1.31 4.10 -14.15
C CYS A 24 -0.27 2.98 -14.09
N VAL A 25 -0.54 1.94 -13.31
CA VAL A 25 0.34 0.76 -13.19
C VAL A 25 0.48 0.07 -14.55
N GLU A 26 -0.62 -0.22 -15.23
CA GLU A 26 -0.63 -0.88 -16.54
C GLU A 26 0.14 -0.07 -17.59
N ARG A 27 -0.13 1.22 -17.66
CA ARG A 27 0.48 2.13 -18.64
C ARG A 27 1.98 2.33 -18.44
N HIS A 28 2.46 2.28 -17.19
CA HIS A 28 3.85 2.58 -16.84
C HIS A 28 4.55 1.44 -16.08
N ARG A 29 4.12 0.20 -16.31
CA ARG A 29 4.50 -0.99 -15.55
C ARG A 29 6.00 -1.13 -15.33
N LEU A 30 6.81 -1.01 -16.36
CA LEU A 30 8.27 -1.17 -16.27
C LEU A 30 8.91 -0.09 -15.38
N ASN A 31 8.42 1.15 -15.47
CA ASN A 31 8.90 2.25 -14.62
C ASN A 31 8.53 2.03 -13.16
N PHE A 32 7.30 1.55 -12.89
CA PHE A 32 6.88 1.22 -11.53
C PHE A 32 7.67 0.04 -10.96
N LEU A 33 7.94 -1.00 -11.76
CA LEU A 33 8.78 -2.13 -11.35
C LEU A 33 10.20 -1.69 -10.97
N GLU A 34 10.80 -0.81 -11.78
CA GLU A 34 12.13 -0.25 -11.48
C GLU A 34 12.12 0.51 -10.13
N LEU A 35 11.13 1.39 -9.91
CA LEU A 35 10.99 2.14 -8.67
C LEU A 35 10.80 1.20 -7.47
N VAL A 36 9.87 0.25 -7.57
CA VAL A 36 9.55 -0.71 -6.50
C VAL A 36 10.76 -1.56 -6.13
N LYS A 37 11.51 -2.06 -7.10
CA LYS A 37 12.69 -2.90 -6.85
C LYS A 37 13.87 -2.12 -6.30
N ASN A 38 14.13 -0.91 -6.81
CA ASN A 38 15.42 -0.25 -6.65
C ASN A 38 15.40 1.05 -5.85
N ARG A 39 14.22 1.71 -5.69
CA ARG A 39 14.17 3.09 -5.24
C ARG A 39 13.28 3.34 -4.02
N LEU A 40 12.39 2.44 -3.70
CA LEU A 40 11.41 2.58 -2.63
C LEU A 40 11.76 1.70 -1.43
N ASP A 41 11.34 2.13 -0.24
CA ASP A 41 11.44 1.39 1.00
C ASP A 41 10.08 0.83 1.43
N ILE A 42 9.00 1.59 1.16
CA ILE A 42 7.63 1.24 1.54
C ILE A 42 6.74 1.39 0.31
N ILE A 43 6.01 0.34 -0.02
CA ILE A 43 5.11 0.30 -1.17
C ILE A 43 3.68 0.02 -0.69
N PHE A 44 2.74 0.87 -1.09
CA PHE A 44 1.31 0.64 -0.90
C PHE A 44 0.67 0.27 -2.22
N ALA A 45 -0.14 -0.79 -2.20
CA ALA A 45 -0.91 -1.25 -3.36
C ALA A 45 -2.22 -1.86 -2.90
N ASN A 46 -3.22 -1.94 -3.78
CA ASN A 46 -4.28 -2.92 -3.62
C ASN A 46 -3.92 -4.24 -4.32
N GLU A 47 -4.74 -5.28 -4.09
CA GLU A 47 -4.49 -6.62 -4.65
C GLU A 47 -4.41 -6.58 -6.19
N GLN A 48 -5.26 -5.80 -6.87
CA GLN A 48 -5.26 -5.69 -8.33
C GLN A 48 -4.03 -4.95 -8.87
N GLU A 49 -3.63 -3.88 -8.22
CA GLU A 49 -2.46 -3.09 -8.60
C GLU A 49 -1.17 -3.91 -8.52
N ILE A 50 -0.96 -4.66 -7.43
CA ILE A 50 0.25 -5.47 -7.28
C ILE A 50 0.27 -6.63 -8.28
N LEU A 51 -0.85 -7.30 -8.52
CA LEU A 51 -0.96 -8.37 -9.52
C LEU A 51 -0.68 -7.84 -10.92
N SER A 52 -1.24 -6.69 -11.31
CA SER A 52 -0.98 -6.05 -12.58
C SER A 52 0.49 -5.64 -12.72
N LEU A 53 1.09 -5.06 -11.67
CA LEU A 53 2.48 -4.64 -11.69
C LEU A 53 3.42 -5.79 -12.05
N ILE A 54 3.23 -6.95 -11.47
CA ILE A 54 4.09 -8.12 -11.68
C ILE A 54 3.58 -9.08 -12.76
N ASN A 55 2.46 -8.77 -13.40
CA ASN A 55 1.77 -9.63 -14.36
C ASN A 55 1.46 -11.03 -13.81
N ALA A 56 1.04 -11.08 -12.55
CA ALA A 56 0.68 -12.31 -11.83
C ALA A 56 -0.81 -12.60 -11.93
N LYS A 57 -1.14 -13.88 -11.74
CA LYS A 57 -2.52 -14.38 -11.76
C LYS A 57 -3.06 -14.70 -10.37
N THR A 58 -2.17 -14.93 -9.42
CA THR A 58 -2.53 -15.36 -8.06
C THR A 58 -1.94 -14.46 -7.01
N PHE A 59 -2.59 -14.37 -5.86
CA PHE A 59 -2.08 -13.60 -4.73
C PHE A 59 -0.81 -14.20 -4.12
N ASP A 60 -0.62 -15.51 -4.22
CA ASP A 60 0.59 -16.19 -3.75
C ASP A 60 1.84 -15.76 -4.53
N GLU A 61 1.69 -15.45 -5.82
CA GLU A 61 2.77 -14.86 -6.62
C GLU A 61 3.11 -13.44 -6.13
N ALA A 62 2.11 -12.65 -5.72
CA ALA A 62 2.34 -11.33 -5.14
C ALA A 62 3.06 -11.42 -3.78
N ILE A 63 2.71 -12.39 -2.95
CA ILE A 63 3.41 -12.65 -1.68
C ILE A 63 4.87 -13.03 -1.95
N SER A 64 5.11 -13.95 -2.89
CA SER A 64 6.44 -14.41 -3.26
C SER A 64 7.32 -13.27 -3.77
N PHE A 65 6.80 -12.46 -4.69
CA PHE A 65 7.47 -11.25 -5.18
C PHE A 65 7.79 -10.27 -4.05
N SER A 66 6.83 -10.02 -3.15
CA SER A 66 7.01 -9.08 -2.03
C SER A 66 8.11 -9.51 -1.06
N LYS A 67 8.23 -10.81 -0.82
CA LYS A 67 9.33 -11.38 -0.03
C LYS A 67 10.69 -11.21 -0.71
N GLU A 68 10.74 -11.44 -2.02
CA GLU A 68 11.98 -11.41 -2.81
C GLU A 68 12.59 -10.02 -2.88
N ILE A 69 11.79 -8.98 -3.06
CA ILE A 69 12.31 -7.61 -3.24
C ILE A 69 12.88 -6.98 -1.96
N LYS A 70 12.67 -7.59 -0.79
CA LYS A 70 13.18 -7.13 0.51
C LYS A 70 12.79 -5.69 0.85
N LYS A 71 11.57 -5.32 0.52
CA LYS A 71 10.96 -4.02 0.81
C LYS A 71 9.73 -4.23 1.70
N ASN A 72 9.24 -3.17 2.34
CA ASN A 72 7.99 -3.25 3.05
C ASN A 72 6.83 -3.03 2.06
N VAL A 73 6.14 -4.10 1.71
CA VAL A 73 5.00 -4.08 0.78
C VAL A 73 3.71 -4.24 1.57
N ILE A 74 2.86 -3.24 1.49
CA ILE A 74 1.56 -3.21 2.17
C ILE A 74 0.47 -3.33 1.11
N ILE A 75 -0.36 -4.38 1.22
CA ILE A 75 -1.40 -4.68 0.24
C ILE A 75 -2.76 -4.65 0.92
N THR A 76 -3.63 -3.76 0.43
CA THR A 76 -5.04 -3.74 0.81
C THR A 76 -5.83 -4.70 -0.07
N ARG A 77 -6.79 -5.43 0.52
CA ARG A 77 -7.52 -6.51 -0.12
C ARG A 77 -9.04 -6.40 0.03
N GLY A 78 -9.53 -5.16 0.15
CA GLY A 78 -10.96 -4.90 0.35
C GLY A 78 -11.51 -5.60 1.59
N GLU A 79 -12.54 -6.40 1.44
CA GLU A 79 -13.19 -7.14 2.53
C GLU A 79 -12.28 -8.20 3.18
N LYS A 80 -11.22 -8.61 2.52
CA LYS A 80 -10.22 -9.55 3.07
C LYS A 80 -9.26 -8.88 4.05
N GLY A 81 -9.25 -7.53 4.13
CA GLY A 81 -8.40 -6.77 5.05
C GLY A 81 -7.12 -6.24 4.42
N ALA A 82 -6.03 -6.28 5.15
CA ALA A 82 -4.73 -5.78 4.69
C ALA A 82 -3.59 -6.63 5.23
N ILE A 83 -2.50 -6.70 4.46
CA ILE A 83 -1.31 -7.46 4.76
C ILE A 83 -0.06 -6.59 4.57
N SER A 84 0.91 -6.73 5.45
CA SER A 84 2.25 -6.16 5.33
C SER A 84 3.25 -7.31 5.20
N ILE A 85 4.11 -7.21 4.20
CA ILE A 85 5.14 -8.22 3.89
C ILE A 85 6.48 -7.51 3.86
N ASN A 86 7.40 -7.95 4.72
CA ASN A 86 8.79 -7.50 4.74
C ASN A 86 9.69 -8.72 4.85
N GLN A 87 10.22 -9.19 3.74
CA GLN A 87 10.96 -10.46 3.65
C GLN A 87 10.09 -11.63 4.16
N ASN A 88 10.51 -12.29 5.24
CA ASN A 88 9.78 -13.39 5.86
C ASN A 88 8.77 -12.96 6.93
N GLU A 89 8.79 -11.69 7.31
CA GLU A 89 7.84 -11.15 8.27
C GLU A 89 6.54 -10.78 7.57
N ILE A 90 5.47 -11.43 7.98
CA ILE A 90 4.12 -11.19 7.45
C ILE A 90 3.22 -10.84 8.62
N SER A 91 2.53 -9.71 8.50
CA SER A 91 1.47 -9.29 9.42
C SER A 91 0.19 -9.07 8.63
N GLU A 92 -0.91 -9.61 9.11
CA GLU A 92 -2.21 -9.52 8.45
C GLU A 92 -3.29 -9.10 9.44
N ILE A 93 -4.23 -8.30 8.97
CA ILE A 93 -5.44 -7.95 9.71
C ILE A 93 -6.66 -8.11 8.82
N LYS A 94 -7.79 -8.44 9.44
CA LYS A 94 -9.09 -8.49 8.76
C LYS A 94 -9.65 -7.09 8.56
N ALA A 95 -10.48 -6.94 7.53
CA ALA A 95 -11.28 -5.72 7.36
C ALA A 95 -12.29 -5.57 8.51
N LYS A 96 -12.74 -4.34 8.75
CA LYS A 96 -13.88 -4.09 9.64
C LYS A 96 -15.16 -4.60 8.97
N SER A 97 -15.98 -5.31 9.73
CA SER A 97 -17.33 -5.72 9.29
C SER A 97 -18.35 -4.60 9.42
N ASP A 98 -19.50 -4.81 8.81
CA ASP A 98 -20.71 -3.98 8.98
C ASP A 98 -20.57 -2.51 8.58
N LEU A 99 -19.68 -2.21 7.62
CA LEU A 99 -19.48 -0.85 7.12
C LEU A 99 -20.53 -0.50 6.06
N LYS A 100 -21.15 0.67 6.21
CA LYS A 100 -22.04 1.25 5.17
C LYS A 100 -21.20 1.98 4.12
N ILE A 101 -20.72 1.24 3.13
CA ILE A 101 -19.89 1.81 2.05
C ILE A 101 -20.74 2.76 1.20
N LYS A 102 -20.28 4.00 1.08
CA LYS A 102 -20.89 5.05 0.24
C LYS A 102 -20.00 5.43 -0.94
N ASP A 103 -18.70 5.56 -0.69
CA ASP A 103 -17.72 5.98 -1.69
C ASP A 103 -16.35 5.42 -1.31
N LEU A 104 -15.65 4.84 -2.27
CA LEU A 104 -14.30 4.27 -2.07
C LEU A 104 -13.19 5.28 -2.36
N THR A 105 -13.53 6.49 -2.79
CA THR A 105 -12.54 7.53 -3.13
C THR A 105 -11.69 7.90 -1.91
N GLY A 106 -10.38 7.84 -2.07
CA GLY A 106 -9.42 8.16 -1.01
C GLY A 106 -9.19 7.07 0.04
N ALA A 107 -9.83 5.89 -0.10
CA ALA A 107 -9.66 4.78 0.84
C ALA A 107 -8.19 4.34 0.96
N GLY A 108 -7.51 4.19 -0.17
CA GLY A 108 -6.08 3.82 -0.21
C GLY A 108 -5.17 4.90 0.37
N ASP A 109 -5.46 6.16 0.08
CA ASP A 109 -4.67 7.30 0.59
C ASP A 109 -4.79 7.42 2.11
N LEU A 110 -6.01 7.31 2.64
CA LEU A 110 -6.26 7.35 4.09
C LEU A 110 -5.68 6.12 4.80
N PHE A 111 -5.70 4.95 4.14
CA PHE A 111 -5.03 3.77 4.66
C PHE A 111 -3.52 4.01 4.77
N ALA A 112 -2.88 4.48 3.70
CA ALA A 112 -1.45 4.78 3.68
C ALA A 112 -1.08 5.85 4.72
N ALA A 113 -1.88 6.91 4.86
CA ALA A 113 -1.68 7.94 5.87
C ALA A 113 -1.73 7.38 7.29
N GLY A 114 -2.72 6.53 7.60
CA GLY A 114 -2.83 5.87 8.91
C GLY A 114 -1.66 4.93 9.20
N TYR A 115 -1.25 4.14 8.23
CA TYR A 115 -0.10 3.25 8.36
C TYR A 115 1.19 4.04 8.62
N LEU A 116 1.46 5.07 7.81
CA LEU A 116 2.65 5.92 7.96
C LEU A 116 2.66 6.70 9.28
N HIS A 117 1.49 7.14 9.76
CA HIS A 117 1.37 7.72 11.11
C HIS A 117 1.87 6.74 12.17
N GLY A 118 1.48 5.46 12.09
CA GLY A 118 1.99 4.43 13.00
C GLY A 118 3.51 4.25 12.91
N VAL A 119 4.05 4.18 11.68
CA VAL A 119 5.50 4.06 11.43
C VAL A 119 6.29 5.22 12.06
N ILE A 120 5.82 6.45 11.91
CA ILE A 120 6.48 7.65 12.47
C ILE A 120 6.45 7.64 14.01
N ASN A 121 5.39 7.07 14.59
CA ASN A 121 5.22 6.96 16.04
C ASN A 121 5.78 5.65 16.62
N ASN A 122 6.54 4.87 15.84
CA ASN A 122 7.18 3.61 16.25
C ASN A 122 6.17 2.54 16.73
N PHE A 123 4.98 2.51 16.16
CA PHE A 123 4.03 1.42 16.37
C PHE A 123 4.56 0.12 15.76
N ASP A 124 4.14 -1.02 16.29
CA ASP A 124 4.38 -2.28 15.60
C ASP A 124 3.61 -2.36 14.27
N VAL A 125 4.00 -3.29 13.40
CA VAL A 125 3.44 -3.40 12.04
C VAL A 125 1.94 -3.67 12.07
N LYS A 126 1.48 -4.47 13.05
CA LYS A 126 0.05 -4.80 13.18
C LYS A 126 -0.77 -3.58 13.57
N ASP A 127 -0.27 -2.77 14.50
CA ASP A 127 -0.92 -1.52 14.92
C ASP A 127 -0.91 -0.48 13.79
N CYS A 128 0.16 -0.44 12.97
CA CYS A 128 0.17 0.37 11.74
C CYS A 128 -0.94 -0.04 10.78
N LEU A 129 -1.12 -1.36 10.54
CA LEU A 129 -2.20 -1.88 9.70
C LEU A 129 -3.59 -1.54 10.27
N ILE A 130 -3.78 -1.71 11.58
CA ILE A 130 -5.02 -1.35 12.28
C ILE A 130 -5.33 0.13 12.07
N LYS A 131 -4.35 1.01 12.26
CA LYS A 131 -4.51 2.46 12.08
C LYS A 131 -4.89 2.83 10.66
N GLY A 132 -4.24 2.23 9.67
CA GLY A 132 -4.59 2.39 8.25
C GLY A 132 -6.03 1.96 7.96
N THR A 133 -6.42 0.77 8.45
CA THR A 133 -7.78 0.25 8.29
C THR A 133 -8.83 1.12 8.98
N GLU A 134 -8.51 1.70 10.14
CA GLU A 134 -9.41 2.63 10.83
C GLU A 134 -9.73 3.87 10.00
N LEU A 135 -8.72 4.52 9.44
CA LEU A 135 -8.89 5.73 8.63
C LEU A 135 -9.60 5.41 7.31
N SER A 136 -9.20 4.35 6.64
CA SER A 136 -9.87 3.87 5.43
C SER A 136 -11.34 3.56 5.68
N SER A 137 -11.66 2.85 6.77
CA SER A 137 -13.04 2.50 7.14
C SER A 137 -13.90 3.74 7.45
N LYS A 138 -13.33 4.82 7.97
CA LYS A 138 -14.05 6.07 8.22
C LYS A 138 -14.41 6.79 6.92
N ILE A 139 -13.48 6.86 5.98
CA ILE A 139 -13.70 7.63 4.75
C ILE A 139 -14.71 6.97 3.83
N ILE A 140 -14.68 5.65 3.66
CA ILE A 140 -15.58 4.94 2.75
C ILE A 140 -17.06 5.03 3.16
N GLN A 141 -17.37 5.46 4.35
CA GLN A 141 -18.74 5.70 4.83
C GLN A 141 -19.23 7.13 4.56
N LYS A 142 -18.42 7.95 3.93
CA LYS A 142 -18.73 9.34 3.53
C LYS A 142 -18.67 9.46 2.03
N ILE A 143 -19.15 10.57 1.49
CA ILE A 143 -19.02 10.93 0.08
C ILE A 143 -17.80 11.85 -0.06
N GLY A 144 -16.92 11.54 -1.00
CA GLY A 144 -15.69 12.28 -1.27
C GLY A 144 -14.51 11.86 -0.38
N ALA A 145 -13.34 12.38 -0.69
CA ALA A 145 -12.05 11.97 -0.11
C ALA A 145 -11.63 12.74 1.15
N ARG A 146 -12.56 13.36 1.87
CA ARG A 146 -12.27 14.14 3.09
C ARG A 146 -13.00 13.58 4.31
N ILE A 147 -12.27 13.49 5.43
CA ILE A 147 -12.80 13.08 6.73
C ILE A 147 -13.43 14.27 7.45
#